data_4ccd882e822dc40000fbdba97757c173
#
_entry.id   4ccd882e822dc40000fbdba97757c173
#
_cell.length_a   1.000
_cell.length_b   1.000
_cell.length_c   1.000
_cell.angle_alpha   90.00
_cell.angle_beta   90.00
_cell.angle_gamma   90.00
#
_symmetry.space_group_name_H-M   'P 1'
#
loop_
_entity.id
_entity.type
_entity.pdbx_description
1 polymer ?
#
loop_
_entity_poly.entity_id
_entity_poly.type
_entity_poly.pdbx_seq_one_letter_code
_entity_poly.pdbx_strand_id
1 'polypeptide(L)'
;YDVDGVSATALVVRFLANELNAQISYRLPHRAKDGYGLKEYFFDELAEKNVKLVITVDCGTRDIKPIRHAKKLGIDVIVTDHHAVPNEIPTEVIGILNPKRTDKNYPFPNLAGAGVAFKLIHAILLSESKFEGKIEKILTKYIDFASLGTVSDCMPLVDENRVITTLGLKQM
;
A
#
# COMPACT_ATOMS: atom_id res chain seq x y z
N TYR A 1 -0.76 -1.60 11.79
CA TYR A 1 -1.60 -2.35 12.73
C TYR A 1 -2.93 -1.66 13.08
N ASP A 2 -3.20 -0.49 12.58
CA ASP A 2 -4.50 0.16 12.65
C ASP A 2 -5.42 -0.31 11.51
N VAL A 3 -6.63 0.21 11.48
CA VAL A 3 -7.63 -0.25 10.50
C VAL A 3 -7.23 0.14 9.08
N ASP A 4 -6.55 1.29 8.87
CA ASP A 4 -6.09 1.69 7.54
C ASP A 4 -5.03 0.72 7.01
N GLY A 5 -3.94 0.47 7.77
CA GLY A 5 -2.90 -0.46 7.37
C GLY A 5 -3.39 -1.90 7.21
N VAL A 6 -4.30 -2.38 8.10
CA VAL A 6 -4.91 -3.71 7.99
C VAL A 6 -5.79 -3.82 6.75
N SER A 7 -6.61 -2.81 6.46
CA SER A 7 -7.45 -2.77 5.24
C SER A 7 -6.61 -2.73 3.98
N ALA A 8 -5.57 -1.90 3.96
CA ALA A 8 -4.60 -1.83 2.86
C ALA A 8 -3.91 -3.18 2.61
N THR A 9 -3.49 -3.86 3.69
CA THR A 9 -2.88 -5.19 3.61
C THR A 9 -3.85 -6.21 3.02
N ALA A 10 -5.08 -6.28 3.54
CA ALA A 10 -6.10 -7.20 3.06
C ALA A 10 -6.42 -6.98 1.57
N LEU A 11 -6.53 -5.72 1.17
CA LEU A 11 -6.79 -5.30 -0.19
C LEU A 11 -5.70 -5.80 -1.15
N VAL A 12 -4.43 -5.50 -0.86
CA VAL A 12 -3.29 -5.89 -1.72
C VAL A 12 -3.12 -7.41 -1.75
N VAL A 13 -3.19 -8.08 -0.60
CA VAL A 13 -3.05 -9.55 -0.52
C VAL A 13 -4.12 -10.24 -1.35
N ARG A 14 -5.39 -9.85 -1.18
CA ARG A 14 -6.50 -10.47 -1.92
C ARG A 14 -6.41 -10.20 -3.42
N PHE A 15 -6.05 -8.99 -3.82
CA PHE A 15 -5.88 -8.66 -5.24
C PHE A 15 -4.76 -9.48 -5.88
N LEU A 16 -3.58 -9.50 -5.29
CA LEU A 16 -2.43 -10.22 -5.85
C LEU A 16 -2.66 -11.72 -5.91
N ALA A 17 -3.30 -12.30 -4.89
CA ALA A 17 -3.66 -13.71 -4.88
C ALA A 17 -4.72 -14.05 -5.93
N ASN A 18 -5.82 -13.30 -5.99
CA ASN A 18 -6.98 -13.66 -6.79
C ASN A 18 -6.88 -13.28 -8.27
N GLU A 19 -6.26 -12.13 -8.58
CA GLU A 19 -6.24 -11.61 -9.95
C GLU A 19 -4.89 -11.86 -10.65
N LEU A 20 -3.81 -12.05 -9.88
CA LEU A 20 -2.47 -12.34 -10.41
C LEU A 20 -1.95 -13.73 -10.09
N ASN A 21 -2.67 -14.52 -9.26
CA ASN A 21 -2.24 -15.83 -8.78
C ASN A 21 -0.82 -15.80 -8.16
N ALA A 22 -0.48 -14.71 -7.48
CA ALA A 22 0.82 -14.53 -6.87
C ALA A 22 0.97 -15.36 -5.59
N GLN A 23 2.17 -15.92 -5.39
CA GLN A 23 2.55 -16.46 -4.09
C GLN A 23 2.86 -15.30 -3.15
N ILE A 24 1.99 -15.07 -2.19
CA ILE A 24 2.07 -13.93 -1.29
C ILE A 24 1.92 -14.34 0.17
N SER A 25 2.67 -13.69 1.02
CA SER A 25 2.47 -13.69 2.47
C SER A 25 2.36 -12.26 2.97
N TYR A 26 1.89 -12.07 4.17
CA TYR A 26 1.79 -10.74 4.78
C TYR A 26 2.36 -10.76 6.20
N ARG A 27 2.74 -9.57 6.66
CA ARG A 27 3.15 -9.31 8.04
C ARG A 27 2.45 -8.05 8.54
N LEU A 28 1.82 -8.16 9.70
CA LEU A 28 1.34 -7.02 10.46
C LEU A 28 2.25 -6.85 11.69
N PRO A 29 2.77 -5.65 11.97
CA PRO A 29 3.57 -5.41 13.16
C PRO A 29 2.69 -5.54 14.41
N HIS A 30 3.29 -6.02 15.50
CA HIS A 30 2.60 -6.11 16.77
C HIS A 30 2.66 -4.77 17.49
N ARG A 31 1.50 -4.16 17.75
CA ARG A 31 1.37 -2.82 18.33
C ARG A 31 2.30 -2.55 19.53
N ALA A 32 2.35 -3.48 20.48
CA ALA A 32 3.11 -3.30 21.73
C ALA A 32 4.60 -3.66 21.61
N LYS A 33 5.01 -4.49 20.63
CA LYS A 33 6.39 -4.97 20.50
C LYS A 33 7.15 -4.20 19.43
N ASP A 34 6.52 -3.98 18.30
CA ASP A 34 7.20 -3.46 17.11
C ASP A 34 6.99 -1.95 16.94
N GLY A 35 5.83 -1.44 17.36
CA GLY A 35 5.44 -0.06 17.12
C GLY A 35 5.21 0.21 15.63
N TYR A 36 5.24 1.48 15.24
CA TYR A 36 5.05 1.90 13.85
C TYR A 36 6.31 1.72 13.00
N GLY A 37 6.11 1.62 11.68
CA GLY A 37 7.15 1.58 10.66
C GLY A 37 7.85 0.22 10.54
N LEU A 38 8.74 0.14 9.57
CA LEU A 38 9.50 -1.07 9.25
C LEU A 38 10.64 -1.30 10.25
N LYS A 39 11.02 -2.56 10.43
CA LYS A 39 12.18 -2.96 11.26
C LYS A 39 13.14 -3.80 10.42
N GLU A 40 14.44 -3.66 10.67
CA GLU A 40 15.47 -4.41 9.95
C GLU A 40 15.25 -5.92 10.07
N TYR A 41 14.95 -6.44 11.27
CA TYR A 41 14.73 -7.86 11.48
C TYR A 41 13.51 -8.44 10.72
N PHE A 42 12.55 -7.61 10.28
CA PHE A 42 11.50 -8.10 9.39
C PHE A 42 12.10 -8.59 8.07
N PHE A 43 13.08 -7.86 7.57
CA PHE A 43 13.75 -8.22 6.32
C PHE A 43 14.69 -9.39 6.48
N ASP A 44 15.32 -9.59 7.65
CA ASP A 44 16.11 -10.79 7.95
C ASP A 44 15.24 -12.04 7.86
N GLU A 45 14.08 -12.03 8.53
CA GLU A 45 13.11 -13.13 8.46
C GLU A 45 12.57 -13.39 7.06
N LEU A 46 12.38 -12.33 6.25
CA LEU A 46 11.91 -12.44 4.87
C LEU A 46 12.99 -12.98 3.94
N ALA A 47 14.26 -12.61 4.17
CA ALA A 47 15.40 -13.13 3.43
C ALA A 47 15.57 -14.65 3.63
N GLU A 48 15.42 -15.14 4.88
CA GLU A 48 15.42 -16.58 5.19
C GLU A 48 14.33 -17.35 4.43
N LYS A 49 13.21 -16.72 4.14
CA LYS A 49 12.10 -17.25 3.35
C LYS A 49 12.25 -17.05 1.85
N ASN A 50 13.40 -16.55 1.38
CA ASN A 50 13.69 -16.24 -0.02
C ASN A 50 12.72 -15.23 -0.66
N VAL A 51 12.11 -14.35 0.11
CA VAL A 51 11.28 -13.25 -0.41
C VAL A 51 12.12 -12.32 -1.26
N LYS A 52 11.63 -11.91 -2.42
CA LYS A 52 12.34 -11.05 -3.38
C LYS A 52 11.75 -9.65 -3.48
N LEU A 53 10.47 -9.51 -3.19
CA LEU A 53 9.76 -8.24 -3.27
C LEU A 53 8.91 -8.03 -2.01
N VAL A 54 9.01 -6.85 -1.43
CA VAL A 54 8.13 -6.38 -0.35
C VAL A 54 7.35 -5.17 -0.86
N ILE A 55 6.05 -5.19 -0.65
CA ILE A 55 5.17 -4.03 -0.83
C ILE A 55 4.76 -3.56 0.55
N THR A 56 5.16 -2.37 0.94
CA THR A 56 4.69 -1.77 2.18
C THR A 56 3.37 -1.05 1.94
N VAL A 57 2.48 -1.09 2.90
CA VAL A 57 1.20 -0.39 2.84
C VAL A 57 1.03 0.44 4.11
N ASP A 58 0.61 1.69 3.95
CA ASP A 58 0.39 2.65 5.03
C ASP A 58 1.65 2.94 5.88
N CYS A 59 2.83 2.69 5.34
CA CYS A 59 4.12 2.98 5.96
C CYS A 59 5.25 2.93 4.92
N GLY A 60 6.44 3.37 5.32
CA GLY A 60 7.65 3.18 4.54
C GLY A 60 8.32 4.48 4.08
N THR A 61 7.59 5.58 3.93
CA THR A 61 8.18 6.86 3.44
C THR A 61 9.31 7.37 4.34
N ARG A 62 9.32 7.01 5.63
CA ARG A 62 10.33 7.43 6.61
C ARG A 62 11.35 6.35 6.96
N ASP A 63 11.18 5.14 6.44
CA ASP A 63 11.91 3.95 6.90
C ASP A 63 13.21 3.72 6.11
N ILE A 64 14.09 4.74 6.05
CA ILE A 64 15.33 4.71 5.26
C ILE A 64 16.25 3.55 5.66
N LYS A 65 16.51 3.37 6.97
CA LYS A 65 17.44 2.33 7.45
C LYS A 65 16.94 0.92 7.16
N PRO A 66 15.70 0.54 7.52
CA PRO A 66 15.16 -0.78 7.20
C PRO A 66 15.14 -1.07 5.69
N ILE A 67 14.79 -0.10 4.85
CA ILE A 67 14.75 -0.27 3.40
C ILE A 67 16.16 -0.46 2.82
N ARG A 68 17.13 0.30 3.31
CA ARG A 68 18.54 0.10 2.95
C ARG A 68 19.05 -1.29 3.36
N HIS A 69 18.60 -1.78 4.51
CA HIS A 69 18.90 -3.15 4.96
C HIS A 69 18.28 -4.19 4.03
N ALA A 70 17.01 -4.03 3.64
CA ALA A 70 16.36 -4.88 2.65
C ALA A 70 17.15 -4.99 1.34
N LYS A 71 17.66 -3.85 0.84
CA LYS A 71 18.47 -3.84 -0.39
C LYS A 71 19.76 -4.63 -0.26
N LYS A 72 20.43 -4.58 0.91
CA LYS A 72 21.64 -5.40 1.18
C LYS A 72 21.32 -6.89 1.18
N LEU A 73 20.10 -7.29 1.57
CA LEU A 73 19.63 -8.67 1.56
C LEU A 73 19.09 -9.11 0.18
N GLY A 74 19.14 -8.25 -0.84
CA GLY A 74 18.64 -8.56 -2.17
C GLY A 74 17.12 -8.58 -2.25
N ILE A 75 16.43 -7.86 -1.37
CA ILE A 75 14.97 -7.69 -1.36
C ILE A 75 14.64 -6.33 -1.94
N ASP A 76 13.85 -6.32 -2.99
CA ASP A 76 13.30 -5.11 -3.58
C ASP A 76 12.09 -4.61 -2.79
N VAL A 77 11.90 -3.28 -2.74
CA VAL A 77 10.81 -2.68 -1.96
C VAL A 77 10.01 -1.69 -2.83
N ILE A 78 8.69 -1.81 -2.77
CA ILE A 78 7.73 -0.80 -3.25
C ILE A 78 7.05 -0.21 -2.01
N VAL A 79 7.09 1.11 -1.87
CA VAL A 79 6.42 1.79 -0.77
C VAL A 79 5.08 2.35 -1.23
N THR A 80 4.00 2.03 -0.51
CA THR A 80 2.72 2.73 -0.63
C THR A 80 2.37 3.34 0.72
N ASP A 81 2.28 4.66 0.78
CA ASP A 81 2.16 5.41 2.02
C ASP A 81 1.46 6.74 1.79
N HIS A 82 0.92 7.35 2.83
CA HIS A 82 0.27 8.65 2.76
C HIS A 82 0.72 9.62 3.86
N HIS A 83 1.61 9.18 4.73
CA HIS A 83 2.14 10.01 5.81
C HIS A 83 2.96 11.19 5.26
N ALA A 84 3.16 12.19 6.12
CA ALA A 84 3.94 13.38 5.76
C ALA A 84 5.34 12.98 5.29
N VAL A 85 5.74 13.54 4.15
CA VAL A 85 7.03 13.25 3.51
C VAL A 85 8.12 14.02 4.24
N PRO A 86 9.16 13.36 4.78
CA PRO A 86 10.30 14.01 5.41
C PRO A 86 11.23 14.63 4.34
N ASN A 87 12.23 15.40 4.80
CA ASN A 87 13.26 15.98 3.90
C ASN A 87 14.06 14.88 3.18
N GLU A 88 14.28 13.75 3.83
CA GLU A 88 14.97 12.60 3.26
C GLU A 88 14.03 11.40 3.19
N ILE A 89 13.97 10.75 2.05
CA ILE A 89 13.17 9.55 1.79
C ILE A 89 14.08 8.40 1.34
N PRO A 90 13.65 7.14 1.44
CA PRO A 90 14.40 6.01 0.94
C PRO A 90 14.69 6.13 -0.57
N THR A 91 15.92 5.90 -0.96
CA THR A 91 16.36 5.90 -2.37
C THR A 91 16.56 4.49 -2.93
N GLU A 92 16.77 3.51 -2.06
CA GLU A 92 17.01 2.10 -2.41
C GLU A 92 15.70 1.31 -2.56
N VAL A 93 14.75 1.86 -3.31
CA VAL A 93 13.42 1.28 -3.58
C VAL A 93 13.14 1.20 -5.08
N ILE A 94 12.23 0.33 -5.49
CA ILE A 94 11.69 0.34 -6.86
C ILE A 94 10.86 1.62 -7.07
N GLY A 95 10.06 2.00 -6.08
CA GLY A 95 9.25 3.21 -6.14
C GLY A 95 8.58 3.54 -4.81
N ILE A 96 8.19 4.81 -4.67
CA ILE A 96 7.40 5.32 -3.55
C ILE A 96 6.15 5.98 -4.10
N LEU A 97 5.01 5.38 -3.80
CA LEU A 97 3.69 5.95 -4.04
C LEU A 97 3.26 6.65 -2.75
N ASN A 98 3.36 7.98 -2.76
CA ASN A 98 2.86 8.82 -1.69
C ASN A 98 2.29 10.10 -2.32
N PRO A 99 0.98 10.38 -2.19
CA PRO A 99 0.33 11.50 -2.85
C PRO A 99 0.77 12.87 -2.31
N LYS A 100 1.45 12.91 -1.15
CA LYS A 100 1.97 14.14 -0.55
C LYS A 100 3.39 14.49 -1.03
N ARG A 101 3.97 13.73 -1.95
CA ARG A 101 5.28 14.05 -2.54
C ARG A 101 5.18 15.26 -3.44
N THR A 102 6.03 16.26 -3.17
CA THR A 102 6.05 17.52 -3.92
C THR A 102 6.81 17.42 -5.25
N ASP A 103 7.64 16.40 -5.43
CA ASP A 103 8.35 16.10 -6.68
C ASP A 103 7.49 15.33 -7.69
N LYS A 104 6.27 14.96 -7.30
CA LYS A 104 5.25 14.28 -8.14
C LYS A 104 3.92 15.01 -7.98
N ASN A 105 3.35 15.40 -9.08
CA ASN A 105 2.07 16.13 -9.09
C ASN A 105 0.89 15.16 -9.04
N TYR A 106 0.62 14.58 -7.87
CA TYR A 106 -0.64 13.87 -7.67
C TYR A 106 -1.73 14.88 -7.29
N PRO A 107 -2.88 14.88 -7.97
CA PRO A 107 -3.88 15.97 -7.82
C PRO A 107 -4.59 15.98 -6.46
N PHE A 108 -4.63 14.85 -5.75
CA PHE A 108 -5.35 14.70 -4.49
C PHE A 108 -4.46 14.11 -3.38
N PRO A 109 -3.82 14.95 -2.54
CA PRO A 109 -2.83 14.49 -1.55
C PRO A 109 -3.44 13.80 -0.32
N ASN A 110 -4.76 13.82 -0.15
CA ASN A 110 -5.45 13.38 1.07
C ASN A 110 -6.00 11.95 1.00
N LEU A 111 -5.38 11.07 0.23
CA LEU A 111 -5.71 9.64 0.28
C LEU A 111 -5.27 9.01 1.60
N ALA A 112 -6.02 8.05 2.14
CA ALA A 112 -5.59 7.13 3.19
C ALA A 112 -4.56 6.12 2.65
N GLY A 113 -3.86 5.38 3.51
CA GLY A 113 -2.94 4.32 3.09
C GLY A 113 -3.63 3.25 2.24
N ALA A 114 -4.84 2.82 2.61
CA ALA A 114 -5.65 1.91 1.81
C ALA A 114 -6.08 2.53 0.47
N GLY A 115 -6.31 3.83 0.41
CA GLY A 115 -6.57 4.56 -0.82
C GLY A 115 -5.35 4.54 -1.76
N VAL A 116 -4.14 4.74 -1.24
CA VAL A 116 -2.89 4.65 -2.03
C VAL A 116 -2.67 3.23 -2.53
N ALA A 117 -2.89 2.22 -1.68
CA ALA A 117 -2.81 0.81 -2.08
C ALA A 117 -3.83 0.47 -3.19
N PHE A 118 -5.04 1.03 -3.11
CA PHE A 118 -6.07 0.89 -4.15
C PHE A 118 -5.63 1.53 -5.47
N LYS A 119 -4.93 2.66 -5.44
CA LYS A 119 -4.35 3.30 -6.65
C LYS A 119 -3.22 2.46 -7.25
N LEU A 120 -2.40 1.77 -6.44
CA LEU A 120 -1.43 0.81 -6.95
C LEU A 120 -2.12 -0.31 -7.73
N ILE A 121 -3.19 -0.89 -7.18
CA ILE A 121 -3.97 -1.92 -7.86
C ILE A 121 -4.53 -1.38 -9.18
N HIS A 122 -5.10 -0.18 -9.17
CA HIS A 122 -5.64 0.45 -10.39
C HIS A 122 -4.55 0.61 -11.45
N ALA A 123 -3.35 1.04 -11.07
CA ALA A 123 -2.22 1.17 -11.99
C ALA A 123 -1.80 -0.18 -12.60
N ILE A 124 -1.75 -1.25 -11.79
CA ILE A 124 -1.46 -2.61 -12.27
C ILE A 124 -2.51 -3.06 -13.28
N LEU A 125 -3.80 -2.84 -12.99
CA LEU A 125 -4.88 -3.21 -13.90
C LEU A 125 -4.80 -2.45 -15.22
N LEU A 126 -4.39 -1.19 -15.21
CA LEU A 126 -4.21 -0.39 -16.42
C LEU A 126 -2.99 -0.81 -17.24
N SER A 127 -1.96 -1.34 -16.61
CA SER A 127 -0.72 -1.74 -17.30
C SER A 127 -0.80 -3.10 -18.00
N GLU A 128 -1.79 -3.92 -17.64
CA GLU A 128 -1.89 -5.31 -18.09
C GLU A 128 -3.08 -5.51 -19.05
N SER A 129 -2.83 -5.77 -20.31
CA SER A 129 -3.87 -5.94 -21.35
C SER A 129 -4.91 -7.03 -21.04
N LYS A 130 -4.54 -8.05 -20.25
CA LYS A 130 -5.50 -9.10 -19.81
C LYS A 130 -6.68 -8.59 -19.00
N PHE A 131 -6.60 -7.38 -18.47
CA PHE A 131 -7.66 -6.74 -17.69
C PHE A 131 -8.49 -5.74 -18.47
N GLU A 132 -8.17 -5.52 -19.75
CA GLU A 132 -8.93 -4.61 -20.61
C GLU A 132 -10.43 -4.95 -20.59
N GLY A 133 -11.28 -3.94 -20.42
CA GLY A 133 -12.74 -4.09 -20.29
C GLY A 133 -13.23 -4.69 -18.97
N LYS A 134 -12.34 -5.02 -18.02
CA LYS A 134 -12.71 -5.64 -16.72
C LYS A 134 -12.30 -4.79 -15.51
N ILE A 135 -11.60 -3.69 -15.71
CA ILE A 135 -10.95 -2.89 -14.65
C ILE A 135 -11.97 -2.45 -13.60
N GLU A 136 -13.06 -1.82 -14.00
CA GLU A 136 -14.10 -1.34 -13.09
C GLU A 136 -14.70 -2.49 -12.25
N LYS A 137 -15.04 -3.60 -12.89
CA LYS A 137 -15.56 -4.78 -12.21
C LYS A 137 -14.59 -5.35 -11.18
N ILE A 138 -13.29 -5.33 -11.47
CA ILE A 138 -12.27 -5.81 -10.53
C ILE A 138 -12.11 -4.83 -9.39
N LEU A 139 -11.99 -3.52 -9.66
CA LEU A 139 -11.86 -2.49 -8.64
C LEU A 139 -13.04 -2.51 -7.65
N THR A 140 -14.26 -2.74 -8.15
CA THR A 140 -15.47 -2.84 -7.30
C THR A 140 -15.35 -3.94 -6.24
N LYS A 141 -14.64 -5.05 -6.51
CA LYS A 141 -14.47 -6.15 -5.53
C LYS A 141 -13.61 -5.77 -4.30
N TYR A 142 -12.85 -4.69 -4.38
CA TYR A 142 -11.85 -4.32 -3.38
C TYR A 142 -12.04 -2.90 -2.80
N ILE A 143 -12.99 -2.14 -3.32
CA ILE A 143 -13.20 -0.75 -2.93
C ILE A 143 -13.73 -0.60 -1.50
N ASP A 144 -14.39 -1.62 -0.96
CA ASP A 144 -14.83 -1.70 0.42
C ASP A 144 -13.65 -1.57 1.40
N PHE A 145 -12.53 -2.26 1.15
CA PHE A 145 -11.31 -2.13 1.96
C PHE A 145 -10.73 -0.73 1.91
N ALA A 146 -10.67 -0.11 0.72
CA ALA A 146 -10.22 1.27 0.58
C ALA A 146 -11.14 2.25 1.33
N SER A 147 -12.45 2.00 1.31
CA SER A 147 -13.44 2.77 2.07
C SER A 147 -13.24 2.64 3.57
N LEU A 148 -13.04 1.42 4.09
CA LEU A 148 -12.77 1.17 5.51
C LEU A 148 -11.54 1.93 6.00
N GLY A 149 -10.41 1.84 5.29
CA GLY A 149 -9.20 2.59 5.63
C GLY A 149 -9.45 4.10 5.60
N THR A 150 -10.08 4.61 4.55
CA THR A 150 -10.37 6.05 4.39
C THR A 150 -11.20 6.61 5.55
N VAL A 151 -12.24 5.89 5.97
CA VAL A 151 -13.13 6.33 7.07
C VAL A 151 -12.43 6.20 8.42
N SER A 152 -11.72 5.09 8.65
CA SER A 152 -11.05 4.84 9.93
C SER A 152 -9.90 5.79 10.22
N ASP A 153 -9.21 6.25 9.18
CA ASP A 153 -8.12 7.23 9.28
C ASP A 153 -8.64 8.69 9.29
N CYS A 154 -9.97 8.86 9.38
CA CYS A 154 -10.64 10.17 9.44
C CYS A 154 -10.25 11.10 8.27
N MET A 155 -9.99 10.57 7.10
CA MET A 155 -9.60 11.37 5.94
C MET A 155 -10.76 12.24 5.43
N PRO A 156 -10.48 13.43 4.88
CA PRO A 156 -11.53 14.29 4.32
C PRO A 156 -12.33 13.57 3.22
N LEU A 157 -13.67 13.47 3.39
CA LEU A 157 -14.55 12.78 2.43
C LEU A 157 -14.94 13.70 1.26
N VAL A 158 -13.93 14.18 0.55
CA VAL A 158 -14.04 15.01 -0.67
C VAL A 158 -13.31 14.32 -1.82
N ASP A 159 -13.51 14.78 -3.03
CA ASP A 159 -12.85 14.28 -4.25
C ASP A 159 -12.78 12.74 -4.31
N GLU A 160 -11.61 12.17 -4.50
CA GLU A 160 -11.42 10.71 -4.63
C GLU A 160 -11.91 9.95 -3.39
N ASN A 161 -11.69 10.47 -2.18
CA ASN A 161 -12.14 9.82 -0.95
C ASN A 161 -13.68 9.72 -0.90
N ARG A 162 -14.38 10.74 -1.38
CA ARG A 162 -15.85 10.70 -1.47
C ARG A 162 -16.32 9.60 -2.43
N VAL A 163 -15.65 9.46 -3.58
CA VAL A 163 -15.97 8.40 -4.55
C VAL A 163 -15.71 7.03 -3.93
N ILE A 164 -14.52 6.82 -3.35
CA ILE A 164 -14.11 5.57 -2.71
C ILE A 164 -15.12 5.18 -1.61
N THR A 165 -15.45 6.11 -0.70
CA THR A 165 -16.36 5.81 0.42
C THR A 165 -17.79 5.59 -0.05
N THR A 166 -18.29 6.38 -1.02
CA THR A 166 -19.64 6.21 -1.54
C THR A 166 -19.83 4.86 -2.22
N LEU A 167 -18.86 4.44 -3.02
CA LEU A 167 -18.93 3.15 -3.73
C LEU A 167 -18.63 1.98 -2.79
N GLY A 168 -17.65 2.14 -1.88
CA GLY A 168 -17.29 1.09 -0.92
C GLY A 168 -18.41 0.76 0.05
N LEU A 169 -19.13 1.75 0.58
CA LEU A 169 -20.30 1.54 1.44
C LEU A 169 -21.46 0.84 0.73
N LYS A 170 -21.58 1.00 -0.59
CA LYS A 170 -22.59 0.27 -1.37
C LYS A 170 -22.19 -1.20 -1.62
N GLN A 171 -20.88 -1.49 -1.57
CA GLN A 171 -20.34 -2.82 -1.78
C GLN A 171 -20.34 -3.67 -0.50
N MET A 172 -20.35 -3.06 0.69
CA MET A 172 -20.52 -3.73 1.99
C MET A 172 -21.96 -4.19 2.21
#